data_bc3a6fba8eb74c5564bce783e2849e1a
#
_entry.id   bc3a6fba8eb74c5564bce783e2849e1a
#
_cell.length_a   1.000
_cell.length_b   1.000
_cell.length_c   1.000
_cell.angle_alpha   90.00
_cell.angle_beta   90.00
_cell.angle_gamma   90.00
#
_symmetry.space_group_name_H-M   'P 1'
#
loop_
_entity.id
_entity.type
_entity.pdbx_description
1 polymer ?
#
loop_
_entity_poly.entity_id
_entity_poly.type
_entity_poly.pdbx_seq_one_letter_code
_entity_poly.pdbx_strand_id
1 'polypeptide(L)'
;MKKTWKWMGGLALGLTFLLASCGEKNPYTNALPKDAAMVISMDLKAMAEKSGMDKQVQQSVGTMMKSSLKGTADALVDKIVDNPEESGLRLTDRVYFFATPQVEMGGVLVRVADKDKLEDLIGLLHEQGQCEAPADGDGCRWTVAGGGLMAWTDHAFLMVVSQGNPRDLQHQASMWLRQKDGEGYSGTPDFEKLKKADEDIAMTASLNLMPKQYLTMATMGLPADLKLQDLKSFSTLDFQDGKAVLEMEVLTENKVYKDLLKKQAEVAGPIKGTYLETFPANTLGWMSAHVDGGKAYELLRENPTIRQELDNSMMPLDFEAIFKAVKGDVALAVPEMSFAPGFIFYADVTNSEFMRTFEDLKPLLAMTNGQMRLLDRGKDAYQFVAVDGSMLGMGRGPASIWLGVKDKRFYLTNRESLIGKEVKGQSLEDCPWAKDVKGKQFYLSVNFQALSAALPQLPYVGLLDYLTIESDGATKGRMVLQMKNKKENVLKQLVEMFKN
;
A
#
# COMPACT_ATOMS: atom_id res chain seq x y z
N MET A 1 11.93 -13.59 15.09
CA MET A 1 11.05 -13.09 14.03
C MET A 1 10.93 -13.98 12.79
N LYS A 2 11.97 -14.70 12.30
CA LYS A 2 11.86 -15.53 11.08
C LYS A 2 11.19 -16.91 11.25
N LYS A 3 10.98 -17.44 12.47
CA LYS A 3 10.39 -18.76 12.72
C LYS A 3 8.87 -18.74 12.95
N THR A 4 8.34 -17.69 13.55
CA THR A 4 6.91 -17.56 13.87
C THR A 4 6.03 -17.23 12.66
N TRP A 5 6.57 -16.54 11.64
CA TRP A 5 5.82 -16.23 10.42
C TRP A 5 5.58 -17.41 9.48
N LYS A 6 6.37 -18.48 9.58
CA LYS A 6 6.16 -19.66 8.73
C LYS A 6 4.90 -20.47 9.11
N TRP A 7 4.43 -20.34 10.34
CA TRP A 7 3.21 -21.00 10.82
C TRP A 7 1.92 -20.25 10.43
N MET A 8 1.94 -18.92 10.43
CA MET A 8 0.78 -18.13 10.01
C MET A 8 0.48 -18.27 8.51
N GLY A 9 1.49 -18.50 7.67
CA GLY A 9 1.31 -18.73 6.23
C GLY A 9 0.69 -20.09 5.88
N GLY A 10 0.87 -21.11 6.72
CA GLY A 10 0.36 -22.46 6.48
C GLY A 10 -1.14 -22.61 6.78
N LEU A 11 -1.68 -21.84 7.73
CA LEU A 11 -3.11 -21.86 8.10
C LEU A 11 -3.99 -21.05 7.12
N ALA A 12 -3.42 -20.06 6.43
CA ALA A 12 -4.17 -19.19 5.52
C ALA A 12 -4.43 -19.79 4.13
N LEU A 13 -3.81 -20.92 3.77
CA LEU A 13 -3.82 -21.46 2.40
C LEU A 13 -4.70 -22.72 2.20
N GLY A 14 -5.39 -23.21 3.25
CA GLY A 14 -5.97 -24.54 3.25
C GLY A 14 -7.50 -24.67 3.17
N LEU A 15 -8.29 -23.73 2.61
CA LEU A 15 -9.72 -23.71 2.88
C LEU A 15 -10.64 -23.39 1.70
N THR A 16 -11.42 -24.38 1.28
CA THR A 16 -12.53 -24.21 0.33
C THR A 16 -13.82 -24.95 0.72
N PHE A 17 -14.97 -24.23 0.63
CA PHE A 17 -16.38 -24.61 0.44
C PHE A 17 -17.27 -24.98 1.65
N LEU A 18 -18.43 -24.42 1.80
CA LEU A 18 -19.75 -24.42 1.20
C LEU A 18 -20.79 -23.56 1.96
N LEU A 19 -21.86 -23.22 1.27
CA LEU A 19 -22.97 -22.30 1.45
C LEU A 19 -23.88 -22.48 2.68
N ALA A 20 -24.29 -21.38 3.25
CA ALA A 20 -25.62 -20.85 3.55
C ALA A 20 -25.59 -19.99 4.82
N SER A 21 -25.81 -18.68 4.69
CA SER A 21 -25.92 -17.76 5.81
C SER A 21 -27.34 -17.24 5.93
N CYS A 22 -27.98 -17.43 7.07
CA CYS A 22 -29.05 -16.60 7.60
C CYS A 22 -28.44 -15.65 8.63
N GLY A 23 -28.83 -14.36 8.57
CA GLY A 23 -28.24 -13.29 9.35
C GLY A 23 -28.46 -13.40 10.87
N GLU A 24 -27.62 -14.19 11.52
CA GLU A 24 -27.43 -14.16 12.96
C GLU A 24 -26.38 -13.11 13.33
N LYS A 25 -26.62 -12.40 14.41
CA LYS A 25 -25.61 -11.58 15.07
C LYS A 25 -24.38 -12.45 15.30
N ASN A 26 -23.23 -12.07 14.74
CA ASN A 26 -22.00 -12.87 14.84
C ASN A 26 -21.27 -12.56 16.15
N PRO A 27 -21.54 -13.26 17.26
CA PRO A 27 -20.97 -12.94 18.56
C PRO A 27 -19.44 -13.11 18.61
N TYR A 28 -18.84 -13.92 17.69
CA TYR A 28 -17.39 -14.12 17.70
C TYR A 28 -16.61 -12.83 17.47
N THR A 29 -17.14 -11.87 16.69
CA THR A 29 -16.46 -10.59 16.43
C THR A 29 -16.34 -9.70 17.65
N ASN A 30 -17.10 -9.99 18.71
CA ASN A 30 -16.96 -9.30 19.98
C ASN A 30 -15.59 -9.53 20.62
N ALA A 31 -14.92 -10.65 20.29
CA ALA A 31 -13.59 -10.96 20.80
C ALA A 31 -12.45 -10.13 20.18
N LEU A 32 -12.73 -9.25 19.20
CA LEU A 32 -11.75 -8.31 18.70
C LEU A 32 -11.41 -7.26 19.77
N PRO A 33 -10.11 -7.01 20.08
CA PRO A 33 -9.70 -6.02 21.06
C PRO A 33 -10.24 -4.63 20.71
N LYS A 34 -10.88 -3.96 21.65
CA LYS A 34 -11.47 -2.62 21.45
C LYS A 34 -10.46 -1.59 20.97
N ASP A 35 -9.24 -1.70 21.47
CA ASP A 35 -8.12 -0.81 21.20
C ASP A 35 -7.21 -1.30 20.06
N ALA A 36 -7.66 -2.28 19.26
CA ALA A 36 -6.90 -2.75 18.11
C ALA A 36 -6.47 -1.58 17.22
N ALA A 37 -5.17 -1.50 16.97
CA ALA A 37 -4.60 -0.47 16.10
C ALA A 37 -4.70 -0.84 14.61
N MET A 38 -4.90 -2.13 14.32
CA MET A 38 -5.17 -2.66 12.99
C MET A 38 -6.15 -3.83 13.11
N VAL A 39 -7.12 -3.87 12.20
CA VAL A 39 -8.00 -5.02 11.99
C VAL A 39 -8.12 -5.28 10.49
N ILE A 40 -7.83 -6.50 10.07
CA ILE A 40 -7.99 -6.98 8.70
C ILE A 40 -9.11 -8.02 8.69
N SER A 41 -10.09 -7.83 7.83
CA SER A 41 -11.20 -8.75 7.57
C SER A 41 -10.96 -9.43 6.22
N MET A 42 -10.92 -10.75 6.16
CA MET A 42 -10.67 -11.52 4.95
C MET A 42 -11.83 -12.47 4.65
N ASP A 43 -12.28 -12.47 3.40
CA ASP A 43 -13.21 -13.49 2.86
C ASP A 43 -12.39 -14.63 2.25
N LEU A 44 -12.06 -15.63 3.08
CA LEU A 44 -11.24 -16.76 2.63
C LEU A 44 -11.97 -17.61 1.59
N LYS A 45 -13.30 -17.70 1.66
CA LYS A 45 -14.12 -18.43 0.68
C LYS A 45 -14.02 -17.79 -0.69
N ALA A 46 -14.31 -16.48 -0.79
CA ALA A 46 -14.23 -15.76 -2.06
C ALA A 46 -12.81 -15.81 -2.65
N MET A 47 -11.78 -15.65 -1.81
CA MET A 47 -10.38 -15.74 -2.25
C MET A 47 -10.03 -17.14 -2.76
N ALA A 48 -10.49 -18.19 -2.13
CA ALA A 48 -10.28 -19.58 -2.57
C ALA A 48 -10.95 -19.83 -3.93
N GLU A 49 -12.20 -19.41 -4.09
CA GLU A 49 -12.92 -19.50 -5.36
C GLU A 49 -12.20 -18.75 -6.48
N LYS A 50 -11.79 -17.51 -6.23
CA LYS A 50 -11.06 -16.64 -7.16
C LYS A 50 -9.66 -17.15 -7.52
N SER A 51 -8.99 -17.83 -6.58
CA SER A 51 -7.66 -18.39 -6.81
C SER A 51 -7.64 -19.57 -7.78
N GLY A 52 -8.80 -20.12 -8.12
CA GLY A 52 -8.90 -21.34 -8.91
C GLY A 52 -8.23 -22.52 -8.21
N MET A 53 -8.25 -22.53 -6.86
CA MET A 53 -7.66 -23.59 -6.05
C MET A 53 -8.33 -24.91 -6.39
N ASP A 54 -7.68 -25.66 -7.27
CA ASP A 54 -8.13 -26.98 -7.69
C ASP A 54 -7.77 -28.06 -6.65
N LYS A 55 -8.27 -29.28 -6.89
CA LYS A 55 -7.96 -30.44 -6.05
C LYS A 55 -6.44 -30.69 -5.88
N GLN A 56 -5.63 -30.31 -6.85
CA GLN A 56 -4.19 -30.50 -6.83
C GLN A 56 -3.51 -29.56 -5.79
N VAL A 57 -3.97 -28.30 -5.73
CA VAL A 57 -3.48 -27.35 -4.70
C VAL A 57 -3.96 -27.77 -3.32
N GLN A 58 -5.23 -28.20 -3.19
CA GLN A 58 -5.76 -28.76 -1.94
C GLN A 58 -4.93 -29.95 -1.47
N GLN A 59 -4.60 -30.88 -2.36
CA GLN A 59 -3.74 -32.04 -2.06
C GLN A 59 -2.32 -31.63 -1.68
N SER A 60 -1.75 -30.59 -2.33
CA SER A 60 -0.43 -30.08 -1.97
C SER A 60 -0.40 -29.47 -0.58
N VAL A 61 -1.45 -28.71 -0.22
CA VAL A 61 -1.64 -28.19 1.14
C VAL A 61 -1.81 -29.34 2.14
N GLY A 62 -2.63 -30.33 1.81
CA GLY A 62 -2.80 -31.54 2.63
C GLY A 62 -1.48 -32.27 2.85
N THR A 63 -0.68 -32.43 1.80
CA THR A 63 0.65 -33.06 1.90
C THR A 63 1.59 -32.26 2.81
N MET A 64 1.57 -30.93 2.70
CA MET A 64 2.38 -30.06 3.57
C MET A 64 1.92 -30.15 5.03
N MET A 65 0.62 -30.17 5.29
CA MET A 65 0.05 -30.37 6.64
C MET A 65 0.45 -31.75 7.21
N LYS A 66 0.32 -32.82 6.44
CA LYS A 66 0.72 -34.17 6.85
C LYS A 66 2.21 -34.26 7.17
N SER A 67 3.07 -33.63 6.36
CA SER A 67 4.51 -33.58 6.62
C SER A 67 4.85 -32.88 7.93
N SER A 68 4.04 -31.89 8.32
CA SER A 68 4.19 -31.13 9.57
C SER A 68 3.67 -31.93 10.79
N LEU A 69 2.71 -32.81 10.61
CA LEU A 69 2.00 -33.54 11.67
C LEU A 69 2.45 -35.01 11.87
N LYS A 70 3.56 -35.43 11.24
CA LYS A 70 4.23 -36.73 11.41
C LYS A 70 3.34 -37.99 11.28
N GLY A 71 2.35 -37.98 10.40
CA GLY A 71 1.71 -39.20 9.87
C GLY A 71 0.53 -39.81 10.66
N THR A 72 0.34 -39.54 11.96
CA THR A 72 -0.81 -40.06 12.71
C THR A 72 -2.11 -39.27 12.55
N ALA A 73 -2.01 -38.08 11.97
CA ALA A 73 -3.12 -37.18 11.69
C ALA A 73 -3.64 -37.24 10.24
N ASP A 74 -3.09 -38.10 9.40
CA ASP A 74 -3.33 -38.09 7.96
C ASP A 74 -4.83 -38.17 7.61
N ALA A 75 -5.59 -39.00 8.28
CA ALA A 75 -7.04 -39.15 8.05
C ALA A 75 -7.85 -37.91 8.43
N LEU A 76 -7.43 -37.15 9.46
CA LEU A 76 -8.09 -35.88 9.83
C LEU A 76 -7.66 -34.75 8.89
N VAL A 77 -6.38 -34.71 8.51
CA VAL A 77 -5.90 -33.77 7.51
C VAL A 77 -6.65 -33.95 6.19
N ASP A 78 -6.84 -35.20 5.72
CA ASP A 78 -7.61 -35.45 4.51
C ASP A 78 -9.06 -34.96 4.63
N LYS A 79 -9.73 -35.22 5.77
CA LYS A 79 -11.07 -34.67 6.00
C LYS A 79 -11.12 -33.15 6.01
N ILE A 80 -10.16 -32.48 6.66
CA ILE A 80 -10.10 -31.04 6.73
C ILE A 80 -9.78 -30.44 5.34
N VAL A 81 -8.93 -31.08 4.54
CA VAL A 81 -8.60 -30.67 3.18
C VAL A 81 -9.82 -30.82 2.26
N ASP A 82 -10.58 -31.92 2.41
CA ASP A 82 -11.79 -32.13 1.63
C ASP A 82 -12.97 -31.27 2.12
N ASN A 83 -13.08 -31.07 3.44
CA ASN A 83 -14.09 -30.22 4.06
C ASN A 83 -13.49 -29.48 5.28
N PRO A 84 -13.13 -28.21 5.12
CA PRO A 84 -12.53 -27.39 6.18
C PRO A 84 -13.37 -27.26 7.45
N GLU A 85 -14.69 -27.43 7.37
CA GLU A 85 -15.56 -27.41 8.55
C GLU A 85 -15.33 -28.61 9.48
N GLU A 86 -14.62 -29.66 9.03
CA GLU A 86 -14.16 -30.76 9.90
C GLU A 86 -13.09 -30.32 10.92
N SER A 87 -12.51 -29.11 10.75
CA SER A 87 -11.68 -28.47 11.76
C SER A 87 -12.45 -27.94 12.96
N GLY A 88 -13.79 -27.90 12.89
CA GLY A 88 -14.65 -27.20 13.84
C GLY A 88 -14.69 -25.66 13.67
N LEU A 89 -13.93 -25.10 12.73
CA LEU A 89 -13.89 -23.67 12.44
C LEU A 89 -14.76 -23.35 11.23
N ARG A 90 -15.47 -22.20 11.27
CA ARG A 90 -16.27 -21.72 10.14
C ARG A 90 -15.47 -20.69 9.33
N LEU A 91 -14.82 -21.19 8.31
CA LEU A 91 -13.94 -20.41 7.45
C LEU A 91 -14.67 -19.81 6.23
N THR A 92 -15.94 -20.14 6.09
CA THR A 92 -16.88 -19.49 5.17
C THR A 92 -17.37 -18.14 5.69
N ASP A 93 -17.20 -17.86 6.98
CA ASP A 93 -17.36 -16.54 7.56
C ASP A 93 -16.04 -15.79 7.46
N ARG A 94 -16.06 -14.47 7.60
CA ARG A 94 -14.85 -13.66 7.54
C ARG A 94 -13.89 -14.01 8.68
N VAL A 95 -12.62 -14.12 8.36
CA VAL A 95 -11.53 -14.27 9.33
C VAL A 95 -10.93 -12.92 9.62
N TYR A 96 -10.70 -12.63 10.90
CA TYR A 96 -10.13 -11.35 11.31
C TYR A 96 -8.71 -11.52 11.82
N PHE A 97 -7.80 -10.69 11.34
CA PHE A 97 -6.47 -10.51 11.89
C PHE A 97 -6.43 -9.17 12.59
N PHE A 98 -5.76 -9.09 13.73
CA PHE A 98 -5.63 -7.83 14.44
C PHE A 98 -4.23 -7.64 15.02
N ALA A 99 -3.89 -6.37 15.27
CA ALA A 99 -2.71 -6.00 16.04
C ALA A 99 -3.10 -4.93 17.08
N THR A 100 -2.54 -5.05 18.27
CA THR A 100 -2.66 -4.04 19.32
C THR A 100 -1.76 -2.84 19.06
N PRO A 101 -1.96 -1.69 19.75
CA PRO A 101 -1.02 -0.58 19.68
C PRO A 101 0.41 -1.05 19.92
N GLN A 102 1.39 -0.45 19.23
CA GLN A 102 2.83 -0.76 19.27
C GLN A 102 3.18 -2.18 18.73
N VAL A 103 2.20 -2.92 18.18
CA VAL A 103 2.40 -4.29 17.66
C VAL A 103 2.96 -5.25 18.73
N GLU A 104 2.64 -5.02 20.00
CA GLU A 104 3.08 -5.89 21.09
C GLU A 104 2.39 -7.26 21.03
N MET A 105 1.13 -7.27 20.59
CA MET A 105 0.34 -8.48 20.38
C MET A 105 -0.33 -8.43 19.01
N GLY A 106 -0.41 -9.59 18.37
CA GLY A 106 -1.21 -9.80 17.17
C GLY A 106 -2.01 -11.08 17.30
N GLY A 107 -3.11 -11.17 16.58
CA GLY A 107 -3.94 -12.38 16.65
C GLY A 107 -4.79 -12.62 15.42
N VAL A 108 -5.38 -13.80 15.40
CA VAL A 108 -6.35 -14.26 14.41
C VAL A 108 -7.61 -14.68 15.15
N LEU A 109 -8.74 -14.21 14.67
CA LEU A 109 -10.06 -14.54 15.19
C LEU A 109 -10.87 -15.25 14.13
N VAL A 110 -11.40 -16.40 14.47
CA VAL A 110 -12.23 -17.26 13.61
C VAL A 110 -13.50 -17.67 14.35
N ARG A 111 -14.61 -17.81 13.64
CA ARG A 111 -15.84 -18.38 14.21
C ARG A 111 -15.68 -19.87 14.45
N VAL A 112 -16.13 -20.35 15.61
CA VAL A 112 -16.30 -21.78 15.90
C VAL A 112 -17.66 -22.21 15.34
N ALA A 113 -17.65 -23.24 14.52
CA ALA A 113 -18.85 -23.90 13.97
C ALA A 113 -19.26 -25.09 14.81
N ASP A 114 -18.29 -25.87 15.30
CA ASP A 114 -18.46 -27.09 16.07
C ASP A 114 -17.29 -27.18 17.06
N LYS A 115 -17.61 -27.00 18.35
CA LYS A 115 -16.61 -27.02 19.42
C LYS A 115 -16.01 -28.40 19.61
N ASP A 116 -16.81 -29.45 19.50
CA ASP A 116 -16.35 -30.81 19.74
C ASP A 116 -15.31 -31.22 18.69
N LYS A 117 -15.57 -30.90 17.40
CA LYS A 117 -14.60 -31.11 16.31
C LYS A 117 -13.33 -30.30 16.52
N LEU A 118 -13.44 -29.04 16.98
CA LEU A 118 -12.28 -28.19 17.28
C LEU A 118 -11.45 -28.80 18.40
N GLU A 119 -12.09 -29.30 19.45
CA GLU A 119 -11.41 -29.95 20.58
C GLU A 119 -10.76 -31.28 20.18
N ASP A 120 -11.39 -32.07 19.31
CA ASP A 120 -10.77 -33.25 18.71
C ASP A 120 -9.50 -32.89 17.90
N LEU A 121 -9.56 -31.84 17.09
CA LEU A 121 -8.39 -31.35 16.36
C LEU A 121 -7.26 -30.92 17.31
N ILE A 122 -7.58 -30.14 18.35
CA ILE A 122 -6.58 -29.67 19.33
C ILE A 122 -6.02 -30.83 20.14
N GLY A 123 -6.86 -31.79 20.49
CA GLY A 123 -6.43 -33.03 21.15
C GLY A 123 -5.40 -33.80 20.32
N LEU A 124 -5.66 -33.93 19.02
CA LEU A 124 -4.73 -34.57 18.09
C LEU A 124 -3.42 -33.76 17.96
N LEU A 125 -3.48 -32.44 17.88
CA LEU A 125 -2.28 -31.58 17.86
C LEU A 125 -1.46 -31.77 19.15
N HIS A 126 -2.11 -31.92 20.29
CA HIS A 126 -1.45 -32.23 21.56
C HIS A 126 -0.76 -33.57 21.53
N GLU A 127 -1.43 -34.65 21.10
CA GLU A 127 -0.84 -35.97 20.95
C GLU A 127 0.41 -35.99 20.05
N GLN A 128 0.43 -35.10 19.06
CA GLN A 128 1.58 -34.89 18.15
C GLN A 128 2.66 -33.99 18.73
N GLY A 129 2.50 -33.48 19.96
CA GLY A 129 3.45 -32.54 20.57
C GLY A 129 3.51 -31.18 19.90
N GLN A 130 2.46 -30.77 19.15
CA GLN A 130 2.38 -29.47 18.47
C GLN A 130 1.82 -28.37 19.40
N CYS A 131 1.09 -28.77 20.45
CA CYS A 131 0.63 -27.89 21.50
C CYS A 131 0.71 -28.55 22.87
N GLU A 132 0.59 -27.75 23.92
CA GLU A 132 0.48 -28.25 25.31
C GLU A 132 -0.89 -28.88 25.53
N ALA A 133 -1.06 -29.59 26.65
CA ALA A 133 -2.38 -30.10 27.03
C ALA A 133 -3.37 -28.94 27.21
N PRO A 134 -4.57 -29.01 26.60
CA PRO A 134 -5.59 -28.00 26.82
C PRO A 134 -5.96 -27.85 28.29
N ALA A 135 -6.12 -26.60 28.73
CA ALA A 135 -6.51 -26.25 30.10
C ALA A 135 -7.78 -25.39 30.08
N ASP A 136 -8.59 -25.53 31.13
CA ASP A 136 -9.73 -24.68 31.39
C ASP A 136 -9.27 -23.42 32.16
N GLY A 137 -9.85 -22.26 31.85
CA GLY A 137 -9.57 -21.03 32.58
C GLY A 137 -10.50 -19.87 32.18
N ASP A 138 -10.98 -19.16 33.18
CA ASP A 138 -11.73 -17.89 33.04
C ASP A 138 -12.82 -17.87 31.95
N GLY A 139 -13.57 -18.98 31.77
CA GLY A 139 -14.69 -19.05 30.81
C GLY A 139 -14.30 -19.34 29.37
N CYS A 140 -13.08 -19.76 29.11
CA CYS A 140 -12.62 -20.33 27.84
C CYS A 140 -11.69 -21.51 28.07
N ARG A 141 -11.47 -22.32 27.04
CA ARG A 141 -10.37 -23.30 27.01
C ARG A 141 -9.18 -22.70 26.27
N TRP A 142 -7.99 -23.12 26.60
CA TRP A 142 -6.78 -22.60 25.99
C TRP A 142 -5.63 -23.59 25.98
N THR A 143 -4.67 -23.39 25.10
CA THR A 143 -3.40 -24.12 25.03
C THR A 143 -2.31 -23.25 24.43
N VAL A 144 -1.05 -23.63 24.64
CA VAL A 144 0.11 -22.97 24.01
C VAL A 144 0.59 -23.79 22.82
N ALA A 145 0.77 -23.17 21.68
CA ALA A 145 1.27 -23.79 20.45
C ALA A 145 2.18 -22.83 19.66
N GLY A 146 3.32 -23.34 19.21
CA GLY A 146 4.19 -22.61 18.27
C GLY A 146 4.69 -21.24 18.73
N GLY A 147 4.69 -20.96 20.03
CA GLY A 147 5.06 -19.66 20.59
C GLY A 147 3.89 -18.67 20.70
N GLY A 148 2.67 -19.11 20.50
CA GLY A 148 1.41 -18.38 20.71
C GLY A 148 0.46 -19.09 21.65
N LEU A 149 -0.62 -18.41 22.00
CA LEU A 149 -1.74 -18.93 22.77
C LEU A 149 -2.93 -19.16 21.83
N MET A 150 -3.51 -20.35 21.85
CA MET A 150 -4.82 -20.64 21.30
C MET A 150 -5.84 -20.64 22.42
N ALA A 151 -6.96 -19.93 22.26
CA ALA A 151 -8.06 -19.92 23.23
C ALA A 151 -9.40 -19.97 22.48
N TRP A 152 -10.41 -20.66 23.05
CA TRP A 152 -11.69 -20.83 22.38
C TRP A 152 -12.87 -20.94 23.34
N THR A 153 -14.02 -20.62 22.79
CA THR A 153 -15.35 -20.79 23.38
C THR A 153 -16.23 -21.56 22.38
N ASP A 154 -17.51 -21.69 22.67
CA ASP A 154 -18.49 -22.30 21.75
C ASP A 154 -18.70 -21.48 20.45
N HIS A 155 -18.23 -20.23 20.41
CA HIS A 155 -18.51 -19.28 19.30
C HIS A 155 -17.28 -18.72 18.63
N ALA A 156 -16.17 -18.61 19.33
CA ALA A 156 -14.96 -17.93 18.89
C ALA A 156 -13.70 -18.73 19.17
N PHE A 157 -12.82 -18.80 18.19
CA PHE A 157 -11.44 -19.27 18.31
C PHE A 157 -10.50 -18.09 18.10
N LEU A 158 -9.58 -17.92 19.03
CA LEU A 158 -8.61 -16.85 19.06
C LEU A 158 -7.20 -17.44 19.15
N MET A 159 -6.32 -17.06 18.23
CA MET A 159 -4.89 -17.32 18.31
C MET A 159 -4.17 -16.01 18.53
N VAL A 160 -3.38 -15.88 19.59
CA VAL A 160 -2.64 -14.66 19.95
C VAL A 160 -1.16 -14.95 20.05
N VAL A 161 -0.36 -14.05 19.52
CA VAL A 161 1.10 -14.09 19.60
C VAL A 161 1.64 -12.79 20.19
N SER A 162 2.71 -12.87 20.97
CA SER A 162 3.45 -11.72 21.48
C SER A 162 4.95 -12.01 21.51
N GLN A 163 5.74 -11.03 21.91
CA GLN A 163 7.18 -11.22 22.11
C GLN A 163 7.52 -11.88 23.48
N GLY A 164 6.54 -11.95 24.40
CA GLY A 164 6.69 -12.50 25.74
C GLY A 164 6.37 -13.99 25.84
N ASN A 165 6.16 -14.47 27.09
CA ASN A 165 5.70 -15.83 27.33
C ASN A 165 4.23 -15.98 26.88
N PRO A 166 3.89 -16.95 26.01
CA PRO A 166 2.52 -17.14 25.55
C PRO A 166 1.51 -17.37 26.67
N ARG A 167 1.90 -17.97 27.77
CA ARG A 167 0.99 -18.22 28.92
C ARG A 167 0.50 -16.93 29.58
N ASP A 168 1.29 -15.85 29.51
CA ASP A 168 0.91 -14.54 30.08
C ASP A 168 -0.26 -13.92 29.29
N LEU A 169 -0.51 -14.40 28.06
CA LEU A 169 -1.63 -13.97 27.22
C LEU A 169 -2.98 -14.58 27.61
N GLN A 170 -3.02 -15.59 28.47
CA GLN A 170 -4.23 -16.35 28.81
C GLN A 170 -5.31 -15.43 29.39
N HIS A 171 -4.97 -14.60 30.34
CA HIS A 171 -5.91 -13.67 30.97
C HIS A 171 -6.48 -12.67 29.93
N GLN A 172 -5.61 -12.12 29.08
CA GLN A 172 -6.01 -11.16 28.06
C GLN A 172 -6.92 -11.80 27.00
N ALA A 173 -6.57 -12.97 26.49
CA ALA A 173 -7.39 -13.72 25.53
C ALA A 173 -8.76 -14.05 26.11
N SER A 174 -8.80 -14.48 27.38
CA SER A 174 -10.01 -14.77 28.12
C SER A 174 -10.90 -13.52 28.27
N MET A 175 -10.32 -12.35 28.57
CA MET A 175 -11.05 -11.09 28.63
C MET A 175 -11.69 -10.76 27.27
N TRP A 176 -10.94 -10.88 26.17
CA TRP A 176 -11.47 -10.61 24.82
C TRP A 176 -12.59 -11.58 24.44
N LEU A 177 -12.44 -12.87 24.70
CA LEU A 177 -13.47 -13.88 24.39
C LEU A 177 -14.78 -13.71 25.17
N ARG A 178 -14.75 -13.02 26.33
CA ARG A 178 -15.94 -12.73 27.15
C ARG A 178 -16.58 -11.38 26.87
N GLN A 179 -16.04 -10.56 25.97
CA GLN A 179 -16.63 -9.28 25.61
C GLN A 179 -18.04 -9.46 25.08
N LYS A 180 -18.95 -8.59 25.53
CA LYS A 180 -20.36 -8.53 25.08
C LYS A 180 -20.49 -7.64 23.87
N ASP A 181 -21.69 -7.65 23.27
CA ASP A 181 -22.02 -6.77 22.16
C ASP A 181 -21.66 -5.31 22.47
N GLY A 182 -20.86 -4.71 21.61
CA GLY A 182 -20.41 -3.32 21.71
C GLY A 182 -19.24 -3.05 22.66
N GLU A 183 -18.78 -4.04 23.44
CA GLU A 183 -17.62 -3.86 24.34
C GLU A 183 -16.30 -3.96 23.60
N GLY A 184 -16.21 -4.78 22.54
CA GLY A 184 -15.02 -4.97 21.70
C GLY A 184 -14.93 -3.95 20.55
N TYR A 185 -14.02 -4.23 19.61
CA TYR A 185 -13.88 -3.47 18.38
C TYR A 185 -15.16 -3.47 17.53
N SER A 186 -15.96 -4.53 17.64
CA SER A 186 -17.27 -4.68 16.99
C SER A 186 -18.26 -3.55 17.33
N GLY A 187 -18.08 -2.82 18.44
CA GLY A 187 -18.87 -1.65 18.81
C GLY A 187 -18.36 -0.33 18.22
N THR A 188 -17.33 -0.33 17.38
CA THR A 188 -16.75 0.89 16.82
C THR A 188 -17.32 1.24 15.44
N PRO A 189 -17.34 2.54 15.06
CA PRO A 189 -17.72 2.96 13.70
C PRO A 189 -16.80 2.35 12.62
N ASP A 190 -15.53 2.09 12.95
CA ASP A 190 -14.56 1.49 12.03
C ASP A 190 -14.95 0.05 11.69
N PHE A 191 -15.44 -0.71 12.67
CA PHE A 191 -15.93 -2.07 12.44
C PHE A 191 -17.17 -2.10 11.53
N GLU A 192 -18.07 -1.13 11.65
CA GLU A 192 -19.22 -1.02 10.76
C GLU A 192 -18.82 -0.81 9.29
N LYS A 193 -17.67 -0.17 9.01
CA LYS A 193 -17.10 -0.10 7.66
C LYS A 193 -16.56 -1.46 7.21
N LEU A 194 -15.81 -2.17 8.07
CA LEU A 194 -15.31 -3.53 7.77
C LEU A 194 -16.44 -4.51 7.49
N LYS A 195 -17.53 -4.43 8.27
CA LYS A 195 -18.70 -5.30 8.12
C LYS A 195 -19.47 -5.09 6.83
N LYS A 196 -19.47 -3.85 6.31
CA LYS A 196 -20.16 -3.48 5.07
C LYS A 196 -19.32 -3.71 3.82
N ALA A 197 -18.04 -4.01 3.96
CA ALA A 197 -17.15 -4.28 2.85
C ALA A 197 -17.45 -5.65 2.25
N ASP A 198 -17.73 -5.67 0.96
CA ASP A 198 -17.98 -6.91 0.19
C ASP A 198 -16.71 -7.43 -0.50
N GLU A 199 -15.63 -6.63 -0.48
CA GLU A 199 -14.35 -6.95 -1.11
C GLU A 199 -13.65 -8.11 -0.38
N ASP A 200 -12.70 -8.77 -1.05
CA ASP A 200 -12.00 -9.95 -0.54
C ASP A 200 -11.26 -9.68 0.78
N ILE A 201 -10.66 -8.50 0.87
CA ILE A 201 -9.96 -8.04 2.08
C ILE A 201 -10.42 -6.61 2.38
N ALA A 202 -10.77 -6.36 3.62
CA ALA A 202 -10.98 -5.01 4.14
C ALA A 202 -10.11 -4.79 5.39
N MET A 203 -9.57 -3.60 5.57
CA MET A 203 -8.66 -3.30 6.65
C MET A 203 -8.93 -1.90 7.22
N THR A 204 -8.86 -1.79 8.53
CA THR A 204 -8.65 -0.53 9.23
C THR A 204 -7.30 -0.55 9.93
N ALA A 205 -6.56 0.53 9.84
CA ALA A 205 -5.26 0.64 10.50
C ALA A 205 -4.99 2.06 10.98
N SER A 206 -4.38 2.20 12.16
CA SER A 206 -3.88 3.47 12.65
C SER A 206 -2.56 3.81 11.94
N LEU A 207 -2.38 5.07 11.50
CA LEU A 207 -1.19 5.50 10.80
C LEU A 207 0.08 5.44 11.66
N ASN A 208 -0.03 5.37 12.99
CA ASN A 208 1.12 5.20 13.87
C ASN A 208 1.82 3.84 13.71
N LEU A 209 1.17 2.86 13.07
CA LEU A 209 1.78 1.56 12.70
C LEU A 209 2.67 1.65 11.47
N MET A 210 2.58 2.74 10.71
CA MET A 210 3.39 2.95 9.52
C MET A 210 4.87 3.17 9.92
N PRO A 211 5.83 2.54 9.23
CA PRO A 211 7.25 2.79 9.49
C PRO A 211 7.60 4.27 9.37
N LYS A 212 8.45 4.77 10.27
CA LYS A 212 8.79 6.21 10.38
C LYS A 212 9.24 6.84 9.06
N GLN A 213 9.97 6.10 8.23
CA GLN A 213 10.44 6.56 6.92
C GLN A 213 9.29 6.95 5.97
N TYR A 214 8.17 6.23 6.02
CA TYR A 214 6.99 6.56 5.22
C TYR A 214 6.12 7.62 5.89
N LEU A 215 6.11 7.66 7.22
CA LEU A 215 5.42 8.70 7.97
C LEU A 215 5.95 10.09 7.65
N THR A 216 7.28 10.27 7.52
CA THR A 216 7.88 11.56 7.18
C THR A 216 7.34 12.10 5.85
N MET A 217 7.18 11.24 4.84
CA MET A 217 6.58 11.63 3.57
C MET A 217 5.07 11.90 3.68
N ALA A 218 4.34 11.02 4.37
CA ALA A 218 2.88 11.12 4.52
C ALA A 218 2.47 12.29 5.45
N THR A 219 3.37 12.70 6.36
CA THR A 219 3.12 13.77 7.34
C THR A 219 3.81 15.08 6.99
N MET A 220 4.44 15.17 5.80
CA MET A 220 5.07 16.40 5.34
C MET A 220 4.03 17.53 5.31
N GLY A 221 4.25 18.56 6.12
CA GLY A 221 3.27 19.64 6.31
C GLY A 221 2.28 19.44 7.47
N LEU A 222 2.31 18.29 8.18
CA LEU A 222 1.50 18.12 9.39
C LEU A 222 2.09 18.90 10.58
N PRO A 223 1.24 19.45 11.46
CA PRO A 223 1.68 20.01 12.74
C PRO A 223 2.43 18.96 13.57
N ALA A 224 3.52 19.39 14.23
CA ALA A 224 4.37 18.47 15.00
C ALA A 224 3.68 17.86 16.24
N ASP A 225 2.61 18.46 16.70
CA ASP A 225 1.80 18.04 17.87
C ASP A 225 0.64 17.09 17.49
N LEU A 226 0.50 16.76 16.21
CA LEU A 226 -0.55 15.88 15.74
C LEU A 226 -0.32 14.45 16.24
N LYS A 227 -1.32 13.89 16.93
CA LYS A 227 -1.29 12.50 17.38
C LYS A 227 -1.65 11.58 16.21
N LEU A 228 -0.66 10.88 15.67
CA LEU A 228 -0.85 9.96 14.54
C LEU A 228 -1.84 8.82 14.82
N GLN A 229 -2.08 8.49 16.08
CA GLN A 229 -3.11 7.54 16.50
C GLN A 229 -4.55 8.01 16.18
N ASP A 230 -4.75 9.33 16.01
CA ASP A 230 -6.05 9.92 15.64
C ASP A 230 -6.31 9.81 14.13
N LEU A 231 -5.31 9.34 13.39
CA LEU A 231 -5.39 9.11 11.95
C LEU A 231 -5.47 7.61 11.69
N LYS A 232 -6.54 7.22 11.04
CA LYS A 232 -6.77 5.84 10.60
C LYS A 232 -6.92 5.80 9.10
N SER A 233 -6.61 4.65 8.51
CA SER A 233 -6.98 4.34 7.13
C SER A 233 -8.03 3.24 7.14
N PHE A 234 -8.96 3.32 6.19
CA PHE A 234 -9.78 2.21 5.76
C PHE A 234 -9.34 1.83 4.35
N SER A 235 -9.14 0.56 4.11
CA SER A 235 -8.69 0.08 2.80
C SER A 235 -9.43 -1.19 2.43
N THR A 236 -9.73 -1.35 1.14
CA THR A 236 -10.27 -2.59 0.59
C THR A 236 -9.42 -3.09 -0.56
N LEU A 237 -9.27 -4.40 -0.69
CA LEU A 237 -8.58 -5.05 -1.80
C LEU A 237 -9.51 -6.10 -2.40
N ASP A 238 -9.76 -5.97 -3.70
CA ASP A 238 -10.60 -6.88 -4.47
C ASP A 238 -9.82 -7.49 -5.63
N PHE A 239 -9.85 -8.81 -5.73
CA PHE A 239 -9.24 -9.59 -6.80
C PHE A 239 -10.28 -9.88 -7.88
N GLN A 240 -10.19 -9.15 -8.99
CA GLN A 240 -11.11 -9.22 -10.12
C GLN A 240 -10.47 -9.97 -11.30
N ASP A 241 -11.27 -10.22 -12.35
CA ASP A 241 -10.73 -10.74 -13.60
C ASP A 241 -9.75 -9.74 -14.21
N GLY A 242 -8.52 -10.20 -14.39
CA GLY A 242 -7.41 -9.43 -14.95
C GLY A 242 -6.87 -8.30 -14.10
N LYS A 243 -7.40 -7.97 -12.92
CA LYS A 243 -6.91 -6.86 -12.12
C LYS A 243 -7.12 -7.03 -10.61
N ALA A 244 -6.21 -6.45 -9.82
CA ALA A 244 -6.40 -6.20 -8.41
C ALA A 244 -6.69 -4.70 -8.18
N VAL A 245 -7.69 -4.41 -7.36
CA VAL A 245 -8.10 -3.04 -7.04
C VAL A 245 -7.95 -2.82 -5.54
N LEU A 246 -7.10 -1.88 -5.15
CA LEU A 246 -6.94 -1.40 -3.78
C LEU A 246 -7.56 0.00 -3.69
N GLU A 247 -8.53 0.17 -2.80
CA GLU A 247 -9.08 1.48 -2.46
C GLU A 247 -8.66 1.86 -1.03
N MET A 248 -8.37 3.12 -0.81
CA MET A 248 -7.96 3.66 0.49
C MET A 248 -8.72 4.93 0.81
N GLU A 249 -9.12 5.07 2.08
CA GLU A 249 -9.70 6.29 2.63
C GLU A 249 -9.04 6.63 3.96
N VAL A 250 -8.61 7.88 4.13
CA VAL A 250 -8.11 8.37 5.42
C VAL A 250 -9.30 8.78 6.28
N LEU A 251 -9.37 8.24 7.50
CA LEU A 251 -10.41 8.49 8.49
C LEU A 251 -9.83 9.31 9.64
N THR A 252 -10.50 10.39 9.98
CA THR A 252 -10.14 11.18 11.16
C THR A 252 -11.31 11.99 11.69
N GLU A 253 -11.44 12.06 13.00
CA GLU A 253 -12.34 12.98 13.69
C GLU A 253 -11.59 14.24 14.19
N ASN A 254 -10.26 14.25 14.08
CA ASN A 254 -9.43 15.37 14.50
C ASN A 254 -9.66 16.60 13.61
N LYS A 255 -10.15 17.70 14.21
CA LYS A 255 -10.50 18.93 13.48
C LYS A 255 -9.29 19.56 12.80
N VAL A 256 -8.13 19.58 13.46
CA VAL A 256 -6.90 20.17 12.91
C VAL A 256 -6.51 19.45 11.62
N TYR A 257 -6.64 18.13 11.62
CA TYR A 257 -6.34 17.33 10.42
C TYR A 257 -7.39 17.53 9.31
N LYS A 258 -8.68 17.61 9.67
CA LYS A 258 -9.73 17.92 8.68
C LYS A 258 -9.48 19.28 8.00
N ASP A 259 -9.06 20.28 8.77
CA ASP A 259 -8.74 21.59 8.22
C ASP A 259 -7.48 21.57 7.34
N LEU A 260 -6.45 20.77 7.69
CA LEU A 260 -5.27 20.57 6.86
C LEU A 260 -5.63 19.88 5.53
N LEU A 261 -6.44 18.82 5.57
CA LEU A 261 -6.91 18.14 4.37
C LEU A 261 -7.65 19.07 3.41
N LYS A 262 -8.47 20.01 3.95
CA LYS A 262 -9.11 21.05 3.14
C LYS A 262 -8.08 21.96 2.47
N LYS A 263 -7.07 22.44 3.20
CA LYS A 263 -6.00 23.27 2.64
C LYS A 263 -5.22 22.52 1.55
N GLN A 264 -4.91 21.23 1.78
CA GLN A 264 -4.27 20.40 0.75
C GLN A 264 -5.15 20.26 -0.50
N ALA A 265 -6.46 20.08 -0.34
CA ALA A 265 -7.39 20.04 -1.45
C ALA A 265 -7.49 21.38 -2.22
N GLU A 266 -7.18 22.51 -1.58
CA GLU A 266 -7.12 23.82 -2.23
C GLU A 266 -5.83 24.04 -3.04
N VAL A 267 -4.75 23.36 -2.68
CA VAL A 267 -3.46 23.35 -3.43
C VAL A 267 -3.59 22.53 -4.70
N ALA A 268 -4.25 21.37 -4.59
CA ALA A 268 -4.42 20.44 -5.70
C ALA A 268 -5.76 20.68 -6.40
N GLY A 269 -5.72 20.97 -7.69
CA GLY A 269 -6.91 21.08 -8.54
C GLY A 269 -7.13 19.81 -9.38
N PRO A 270 -8.18 19.81 -10.23
CA PRO A 270 -8.42 18.72 -11.17
C PRO A 270 -7.41 18.77 -12.34
N ILE A 271 -6.74 17.65 -12.61
CA ILE A 271 -5.85 17.47 -13.77
C ILE A 271 -6.66 17.71 -15.04
N LYS A 272 -6.14 18.52 -15.94
CA LYS A 272 -6.73 18.83 -17.26
C LYS A 272 -6.32 17.83 -18.34
N GLY A 273 -5.23 17.09 -18.09
CA GLY A 273 -4.65 16.15 -19.04
C GLY A 273 -3.76 16.78 -20.10
N THR A 274 -3.24 17.98 -19.83
CA THR A 274 -2.40 18.77 -20.76
C THR A 274 -1.20 17.98 -21.31
N TYR A 275 -0.68 17.02 -20.53
CA TYR A 275 0.54 16.31 -20.87
C TYR A 275 0.32 14.89 -21.39
N LEU A 276 -0.92 14.43 -21.61
CA LEU A 276 -1.19 13.09 -22.12
C LEU A 276 -0.71 12.90 -23.57
N GLU A 277 -0.89 13.90 -24.41
CA GLU A 277 -0.42 13.88 -25.81
C GLU A 277 1.09 14.12 -25.94
N THR A 278 1.75 14.58 -24.85
CA THR A 278 3.17 14.98 -24.87
C THR A 278 4.12 13.79 -24.86
N PHE A 279 3.65 12.62 -24.42
CA PHE A 279 4.47 11.43 -24.23
C PHE A 279 3.97 10.24 -25.03
N PRO A 280 4.87 9.38 -25.56
CA PRO A 280 4.48 8.19 -26.30
C PRO A 280 3.83 7.15 -25.37
N ALA A 281 2.92 6.34 -25.92
CA ALA A 281 2.17 5.32 -25.18
C ALA A 281 3.07 4.27 -24.46
N ASN A 282 4.29 4.04 -24.97
CA ASN A 282 5.27 3.15 -24.36
C ASN A 282 6.15 3.80 -23.28
N THR A 283 5.78 4.97 -22.75
CA THR A 283 6.43 5.59 -21.59
C THR A 283 6.41 4.63 -20.40
N LEU A 284 7.56 4.43 -19.75
CA LEU A 284 7.72 3.45 -18.67
C LEU A 284 6.98 3.85 -17.40
N GLY A 285 7.05 5.13 -17.07
CA GLY A 285 6.36 5.71 -15.91
C GLY A 285 5.96 7.15 -16.19
N TRP A 286 4.79 7.51 -15.74
CA TRP A 286 4.24 8.86 -15.87
C TRP A 286 3.40 9.20 -14.65
N MET A 287 3.55 10.42 -14.17
CA MET A 287 2.70 10.95 -13.12
C MET A 287 2.30 12.39 -13.45
N SER A 288 1.13 12.79 -13.00
CA SER A 288 0.63 14.15 -13.13
C SER A 288 -0.18 14.57 -11.91
N ALA A 289 -0.16 15.86 -11.65
CA ALA A 289 -1.02 16.53 -10.67
C ALA A 289 -1.38 17.91 -11.19
N HIS A 290 -2.45 18.51 -10.66
CA HIS A 290 -2.75 19.91 -10.89
C HIS A 290 -2.40 20.70 -9.62
N VAL A 291 -1.57 21.74 -9.75
CA VAL A 291 -1.00 22.45 -8.60
C VAL A 291 -1.19 23.96 -8.72
N ASP A 292 -1.72 24.59 -7.65
CA ASP A 292 -1.55 26.03 -7.40
C ASP A 292 -0.32 26.22 -6.52
N GLY A 293 0.81 26.54 -7.17
CA GLY A 293 2.10 26.62 -6.50
C GLY A 293 2.17 27.71 -5.44
N GLY A 294 1.43 28.82 -5.60
CA GLY A 294 1.35 29.88 -4.59
C GLY A 294 0.73 29.36 -3.29
N LYS A 295 -0.40 28.67 -3.39
CA LYS A 295 -1.04 28.02 -2.22
C LYS A 295 -0.17 26.89 -1.65
N ALA A 296 0.53 26.15 -2.49
CA ALA A 296 1.48 25.14 -2.05
C ALA A 296 2.60 25.73 -1.20
N TYR A 297 3.18 26.85 -1.64
CA TYR A 297 4.22 27.55 -0.90
C TYR A 297 3.73 28.05 0.46
N GLU A 298 2.54 28.66 0.50
CA GLU A 298 1.92 29.12 1.74
C GLU A 298 1.69 27.95 2.72
N LEU A 299 1.16 26.83 2.24
CA LEU A 299 0.91 25.64 3.05
C LEU A 299 2.22 25.03 3.59
N LEU A 300 3.26 24.94 2.76
CA LEU A 300 4.58 24.45 3.18
C LEU A 300 5.20 25.33 4.28
N ARG A 301 5.03 26.66 4.21
CA ARG A 301 5.52 27.59 5.22
C ARG A 301 4.76 27.57 6.54
N GLU A 302 3.58 26.96 6.61
CA GLU A 302 2.91 26.70 7.88
C GLU A 302 3.70 25.70 8.77
N ASN A 303 4.49 24.80 8.16
CA ASN A 303 5.40 23.93 8.89
C ASN A 303 6.66 24.70 9.30
N PRO A 304 6.95 24.85 10.62
CA PRO A 304 8.09 25.63 11.09
C PRO A 304 9.44 25.13 10.57
N THR A 305 9.62 23.80 10.46
CA THR A 305 10.86 23.19 9.97
C THR A 305 11.09 23.51 8.49
N ILE A 306 10.06 23.32 7.65
CA ILE A 306 10.15 23.64 6.22
C ILE A 306 10.37 25.14 6.01
N ARG A 307 9.65 25.97 6.75
CA ARG A 307 9.85 27.43 6.70
C ARG A 307 11.29 27.81 7.04
N GLN A 308 11.85 27.22 8.10
CA GLN A 308 13.23 27.49 8.49
C GLN A 308 14.23 27.04 7.42
N GLU A 309 14.02 25.89 6.79
CA GLU A 309 14.86 25.41 5.69
C GLU A 309 14.77 26.31 4.46
N LEU A 310 13.57 26.78 4.08
CA LEU A 310 13.39 27.72 2.97
C LEU A 310 14.04 29.08 3.25
N ASP A 311 13.86 29.62 4.48
CA ASP A 311 14.37 30.94 4.88
C ASP A 311 15.91 30.93 5.08
N ASN A 312 16.49 29.81 5.50
CA ASN A 312 17.93 29.65 5.75
C ASN A 312 18.67 28.89 4.63
N SER A 313 18.02 28.69 3.48
CA SER A 313 18.67 28.04 2.35
C SER A 313 19.93 28.78 1.94
N MET A 314 21.07 28.07 1.88
CA MET A 314 22.32 28.63 1.34
C MET A 314 22.26 28.80 -0.20
N MET A 315 21.25 28.24 -0.85
CA MET A 315 21.03 28.45 -2.29
C MET A 315 20.35 29.80 -2.51
N PRO A 316 20.90 30.70 -3.31
CA PRO A 316 20.31 31.99 -3.62
C PRO A 316 19.19 31.85 -4.63
N LEU A 317 18.18 31.03 -4.31
CA LEU A 317 16.99 30.81 -5.15
C LEU A 317 15.78 31.51 -4.52
N ASP A 318 15.05 32.24 -5.33
CA ASP A 318 13.74 32.78 -4.94
C ASP A 318 12.68 31.65 -5.05
N PHE A 319 12.58 30.83 -4.00
CA PHE A 319 11.60 29.75 -3.94
C PHE A 319 10.16 30.25 -4.07
N GLU A 320 9.86 31.42 -3.50
CA GLU A 320 8.52 32.00 -3.58
C GLU A 320 8.15 32.32 -5.03
N ALA A 321 9.04 32.95 -5.80
CA ALA A 321 8.83 33.24 -7.21
C ALA A 321 8.68 31.94 -8.03
N ILE A 322 9.52 30.92 -7.76
CA ILE A 322 9.45 29.61 -8.43
C ILE A 322 8.09 28.96 -8.18
N PHE A 323 7.67 28.84 -6.92
CA PHE A 323 6.40 28.22 -6.58
C PHE A 323 5.22 29.00 -7.16
N LYS A 324 5.15 30.31 -6.97
CA LYS A 324 4.05 31.18 -7.47
C LYS A 324 3.92 31.18 -9.00
N ALA A 325 4.98 30.89 -9.72
CA ALA A 325 4.92 30.78 -11.17
C ALA A 325 4.16 29.53 -11.63
N VAL A 326 4.19 28.44 -10.86
CA VAL A 326 3.51 27.18 -11.20
C VAL A 326 2.00 27.33 -10.96
N LYS A 327 1.20 27.15 -12.01
CA LYS A 327 -0.26 27.19 -11.89
C LYS A 327 -0.90 26.39 -13.02
N GLY A 328 -1.19 25.14 -12.75
CA GLY A 328 -1.76 24.23 -13.73
C GLY A 328 -1.29 22.79 -13.55
N ASP A 329 -1.33 22.04 -14.64
CA ASP A 329 -0.87 20.67 -14.64
C ASP A 329 0.66 20.62 -14.53
N VAL A 330 1.14 19.67 -13.73
CA VAL A 330 2.55 19.24 -13.69
C VAL A 330 2.62 17.79 -14.09
N ALA A 331 3.71 17.38 -14.73
CA ALA A 331 3.92 15.98 -15.10
C ALA A 331 5.40 15.59 -15.01
N LEU A 332 5.66 14.39 -14.51
CA LEU A 332 6.96 13.74 -14.56
C LEU A 332 6.82 12.47 -15.39
N ALA A 333 7.70 12.28 -16.35
CA ALA A 333 7.74 11.08 -17.19
C ALA A 333 9.12 10.47 -17.26
N VAL A 334 9.15 9.15 -17.44
CA VAL A 334 10.33 8.34 -17.81
C VAL A 334 10.03 7.72 -19.17
N PRO A 335 10.22 8.46 -20.31
CA PRO A 335 9.84 7.98 -21.63
C PRO A 335 10.74 6.86 -22.16
N GLU A 336 11.96 6.78 -21.68
CA GLU A 336 12.94 5.84 -22.20
C GLU A 336 13.92 5.39 -21.11
N MET A 337 14.42 4.16 -21.26
CA MET A 337 15.51 3.61 -20.47
C MET A 337 16.63 3.16 -21.39
N SER A 338 17.86 3.59 -21.05
CA SER A 338 19.10 3.05 -21.63
C SER A 338 20.00 2.60 -20.46
N PHE A 339 21.25 3.06 -20.38
CA PHE A 339 22.12 2.80 -19.20
C PHE A 339 21.58 3.42 -17.90
N ALA A 340 20.85 4.51 -18.02
CA ALA A 340 20.12 5.16 -16.92
C ALA A 340 18.76 5.66 -17.45
N PRO A 341 17.74 5.77 -16.59
CA PRO A 341 16.44 6.29 -17.00
C PRO A 341 16.57 7.75 -17.47
N GLY A 342 16.02 8.04 -18.67
CA GLY A 342 15.80 9.41 -19.11
C GLY A 342 14.49 9.90 -18.49
N PHE A 343 14.53 11.02 -17.78
CA PHE A 343 13.33 11.62 -17.23
C PHE A 343 13.11 13.05 -17.74
N ILE A 344 11.88 13.47 -17.75
CA ILE A 344 11.49 14.85 -18.00
C ILE A 344 10.31 15.25 -17.10
N PHE A 345 10.47 16.41 -16.47
CA PHE A 345 9.42 17.08 -15.71
C PHE A 345 8.92 18.28 -16.50
N TYR A 346 7.61 18.45 -16.56
CA TYR A 346 6.94 19.64 -17.07
C TYR A 346 6.05 20.25 -16.01
N ALA A 347 5.90 21.59 -16.06
CA ALA A 347 4.92 22.31 -15.25
C ALA A 347 4.34 23.48 -16.05
N ASP A 348 3.02 23.65 -16.00
CA ASP A 348 2.39 24.86 -16.53
C ASP A 348 2.77 26.05 -15.65
N VAL A 349 3.30 27.12 -16.27
CA VAL A 349 3.74 28.32 -15.57
C VAL A 349 3.07 29.59 -16.11
N THR A 350 2.86 30.57 -15.24
CA THR A 350 2.23 31.84 -15.58
C THR A 350 3.20 32.81 -16.27
N ASN A 351 4.49 32.71 -15.92
CA ASN A 351 5.57 33.56 -16.46
C ASN A 351 6.91 32.81 -16.40
N SER A 352 7.98 33.41 -16.92
CA SER A 352 9.35 32.90 -16.87
C SER A 352 10.31 33.76 -16.02
N GLU A 353 9.80 34.76 -15.31
CA GLU A 353 10.64 35.70 -14.55
C GLU A 353 11.46 35.04 -13.46
N PHE A 354 10.90 33.98 -12.82
CA PHE A 354 11.60 33.19 -11.82
C PHE A 354 12.87 32.50 -12.34
N MET A 355 13.01 32.34 -13.66
CA MET A 355 14.22 31.76 -14.26
C MET A 355 15.49 32.56 -13.95
N ARG A 356 15.35 33.88 -13.69
CA ARG A 356 16.51 34.74 -13.33
C ARG A 356 17.19 34.30 -12.03
N THR A 357 16.44 33.72 -11.10
CA THR A 357 17.00 33.26 -9.83
C THR A 357 18.09 32.19 -10.03
N PHE A 358 18.08 31.45 -11.15
CA PHE A 358 19.14 30.49 -11.45
C PHE A 358 20.46 31.15 -11.82
N GLU A 359 20.45 32.39 -12.29
CA GLU A 359 21.68 33.16 -12.57
C GLU A 359 22.46 33.46 -11.28
N ASP A 360 21.74 33.64 -10.16
CA ASP A 360 22.33 33.92 -8.85
C ASP A 360 23.11 32.70 -8.30
N LEU A 361 22.94 31.53 -8.89
CA LEU A 361 23.75 30.35 -8.58
C LEU A 361 25.15 30.40 -9.22
N LYS A 362 25.38 31.18 -10.28
CA LYS A 362 26.66 31.20 -11.01
C LYS A 362 27.87 31.55 -10.12
N PRO A 363 27.81 32.55 -9.22
CA PRO A 363 28.91 32.83 -8.28
C PRO A 363 29.19 31.67 -7.34
N LEU A 364 28.13 31.03 -6.81
CA LEU A 364 28.27 29.86 -5.91
C LEU A 364 28.91 28.68 -6.64
N LEU A 365 28.47 28.40 -7.86
CA LEU A 365 29.00 27.31 -8.66
C LEU A 365 30.46 27.56 -9.08
N ALA A 366 30.88 28.81 -9.29
CA ALA A 366 32.25 29.20 -9.55
C ALA A 366 33.21 28.76 -8.40
N MET A 367 32.71 28.77 -7.15
CA MET A 367 33.48 28.31 -5.98
C MET A 367 33.75 26.80 -5.96
N THR A 368 33.09 26.02 -6.80
CA THR A 368 33.32 24.59 -6.93
C THR A 368 34.56 24.22 -7.77
N ASN A 369 35.39 25.19 -8.14
CA ASN A 369 36.56 25.00 -8.98
C ASN A 369 36.26 24.24 -10.30
N GLY A 370 35.10 24.50 -10.89
CA GLY A 370 34.68 23.91 -12.16
C GLY A 370 34.05 22.53 -12.05
N GLN A 371 33.90 21.99 -10.83
CA GLN A 371 33.19 20.72 -10.61
C GLN A 371 31.72 20.79 -11.01
N MET A 372 31.11 21.98 -10.83
CA MET A 372 29.74 22.27 -11.28
C MET A 372 29.72 23.60 -12.04
N ARG A 373 28.91 23.66 -13.09
CA ARG A 373 28.74 24.85 -13.90
C ARG A 373 27.28 25.02 -14.34
N LEU A 374 26.84 26.26 -14.45
CA LEU A 374 25.58 26.63 -15.09
C LEU A 374 25.88 27.30 -16.42
N LEU A 375 25.43 26.72 -17.51
CA LEU A 375 25.61 27.18 -18.86
C LEU A 375 24.29 27.78 -19.37
N ASP A 376 24.37 28.96 -20.03
CA ASP A 376 23.23 29.55 -20.73
C ASP A 376 22.94 28.75 -22.00
N ARG A 377 21.67 28.42 -22.24
CA ARG A 377 21.19 27.65 -23.40
C ARG A 377 20.13 28.40 -24.22
N GLY A 378 20.05 29.70 -24.03
CA GLY A 378 19.11 30.61 -24.69
C GLY A 378 18.26 31.38 -23.67
N LYS A 379 17.26 32.09 -24.17
CA LYS A 379 16.36 32.86 -23.30
C LYS A 379 15.62 31.92 -22.36
N ASP A 380 15.71 32.20 -21.06
CA ASP A 380 15.04 31.42 -20.00
C ASP A 380 15.37 29.93 -20.04
N ALA A 381 16.61 29.54 -20.41
CA ALA A 381 17.07 28.17 -20.52
C ALA A 381 18.52 28.01 -20.04
N TYR A 382 18.75 26.99 -19.22
CA TYR A 382 20.03 26.69 -18.60
C TYR A 382 20.36 25.20 -18.64
N GLN A 383 21.67 24.92 -18.55
CA GLN A 383 22.18 23.56 -18.33
C GLN A 383 23.10 23.54 -17.10
N PHE A 384 22.74 22.78 -16.09
CA PHE A 384 23.68 22.39 -15.05
C PHE A 384 24.57 21.27 -15.57
N VAL A 385 25.87 21.41 -15.39
CA VAL A 385 26.86 20.38 -15.72
C VAL A 385 27.66 20.07 -14.46
N ALA A 386 27.73 18.79 -14.10
CA ALA A 386 28.57 18.30 -13.02
C ALA A 386 29.62 17.31 -13.60
N VAL A 387 30.87 17.43 -13.14
CA VAL A 387 31.96 16.49 -13.49
C VAL A 387 31.66 15.12 -12.87
N ASP A 388 31.09 15.11 -11.68
CA ASP A 388 30.57 13.91 -11.02
C ASP A 388 29.06 14.08 -10.75
N GLY A 389 28.26 13.24 -11.39
CA GLY A 389 26.81 13.23 -11.29
C GLY A 389 26.29 12.92 -9.88
N SER A 390 27.12 12.35 -9.00
CA SER A 390 26.74 12.15 -7.58
C SER A 390 26.41 13.48 -6.89
N MET A 391 27.00 14.57 -7.34
CA MET A 391 26.69 15.94 -6.88
C MET A 391 25.26 16.40 -7.24
N LEU A 392 24.65 15.76 -8.25
CA LEU A 392 23.27 15.98 -8.69
C LEU A 392 22.34 14.80 -8.34
N GLY A 393 22.81 13.84 -7.53
CA GLY A 393 22.06 12.63 -7.22
C GLY A 393 21.92 11.64 -8.39
N MET A 394 22.75 11.74 -9.43
CA MET A 394 22.61 11.01 -10.70
C MET A 394 23.64 9.88 -10.90
N GLY A 395 24.29 9.44 -9.83
CA GLY A 395 25.35 8.41 -9.90
C GLY A 395 26.71 8.98 -10.28
N ARG A 396 27.75 8.10 -10.40
CA ARG A 396 29.12 8.50 -10.70
C ARG A 396 29.31 8.81 -12.20
N GLY A 397 30.21 9.74 -12.48
CA GLY A 397 30.53 10.20 -13.84
C GLY A 397 29.86 11.50 -14.23
N PRO A 398 30.19 12.10 -15.41
CA PRO A 398 29.65 13.36 -15.84
C PRO A 398 28.12 13.33 -15.99
N ALA A 399 27.45 14.35 -15.48
CA ALA A 399 25.99 14.48 -15.55
C ALA A 399 25.57 15.90 -15.94
N SER A 400 24.40 16.01 -16.54
CA SER A 400 23.78 17.28 -16.89
C SER A 400 22.28 17.28 -16.59
N ILE A 401 21.79 18.44 -16.20
CA ILE A 401 20.34 18.72 -16.09
C ILE A 401 20.06 19.98 -16.93
N TRP A 402 19.13 19.85 -17.82
CA TRP A 402 18.60 20.95 -18.61
C TRP A 402 17.29 21.44 -17.99
N LEU A 403 17.14 22.74 -17.88
CA LEU A 403 15.93 23.37 -17.39
C LEU A 403 15.64 24.66 -18.15
N GLY A 404 14.38 24.99 -18.30
CA GLY A 404 13.98 26.21 -18.99
C GLY A 404 12.46 26.37 -19.06
N VAL A 405 12.05 27.51 -19.67
CA VAL A 405 10.64 27.78 -19.96
C VAL A 405 10.46 27.95 -21.45
N LYS A 406 9.54 27.20 -22.05
CA LYS A 406 9.13 27.31 -23.44
C LYS A 406 7.60 27.25 -23.51
N ASP A 407 6.97 28.16 -24.22
CA ASP A 407 5.52 28.17 -24.44
C ASP A 407 4.68 28.07 -23.14
N LYS A 408 5.10 28.83 -22.10
CA LYS A 408 4.52 28.81 -20.76
C LYS A 408 4.59 27.43 -20.06
N ARG A 409 5.52 26.60 -20.47
CA ARG A 409 5.83 25.32 -19.83
C ARG A 409 7.26 25.35 -19.33
N PHE A 410 7.44 25.20 -18.03
CA PHE A 410 8.74 24.87 -17.44
C PHE A 410 9.07 23.43 -17.75
N TYR A 411 10.33 23.16 -18.09
CA TYR A 411 10.86 21.79 -18.21
C TYR A 411 12.12 21.61 -17.39
N LEU A 412 12.33 20.38 -16.91
CA LEU A 412 13.56 19.92 -16.29
C LEU A 412 13.81 18.48 -16.72
N THR A 413 15.02 18.18 -17.23
CA THR A 413 15.35 16.86 -17.75
C THR A 413 16.84 16.55 -17.61
N ASN A 414 17.17 15.25 -17.53
CA ASN A 414 18.56 14.79 -17.62
C ASN A 414 19.02 14.48 -19.05
N ARG A 415 18.18 14.74 -20.07
CA ARG A 415 18.50 14.52 -21.49
C ARG A 415 17.94 15.63 -22.37
N GLU A 416 18.83 16.31 -23.07
CA GLU A 416 18.45 17.37 -24.02
C GLU A 416 17.48 16.86 -25.10
N SER A 417 17.67 15.62 -25.57
CA SER A 417 16.82 15.00 -26.61
C SER A 417 15.35 14.83 -26.24
N LEU A 418 15.00 14.98 -24.97
CA LEU A 418 13.60 14.91 -24.51
C LEU A 418 12.87 16.26 -24.59
N ILE A 419 13.61 17.38 -24.73
CA ILE A 419 13.03 18.73 -24.76
C ILE A 419 12.24 18.92 -26.06
N GLY A 420 10.92 19.05 -25.96
CA GLY A 420 10.05 19.28 -27.11
C GLY A 420 10.04 18.15 -28.12
N LYS A 421 10.37 16.92 -27.69
CA LYS A 421 10.34 15.74 -28.56
C LYS A 421 8.90 15.47 -29.03
N GLU A 422 8.70 15.47 -30.32
CA GLU A 422 7.40 15.13 -30.91
C GLU A 422 7.08 13.65 -30.74
N VAL A 423 5.82 13.34 -30.40
CA VAL A 423 5.33 11.97 -30.31
C VAL A 423 5.01 11.47 -31.72
N LYS A 424 5.70 10.39 -32.12
CA LYS A 424 5.41 9.68 -33.36
C LYS A 424 4.57 8.45 -33.05
N GLY A 425 3.32 8.40 -33.53
CA GLY A 425 2.38 7.32 -33.29
C GLY A 425 1.48 7.56 -32.08
N GLN A 426 1.18 6.50 -31.31
CA GLN A 426 0.29 6.57 -30.16
C GLN A 426 0.92 7.32 -28.99
N SER A 427 0.12 8.13 -28.32
CA SER A 427 0.47 8.87 -27.11
C SER A 427 -0.10 8.20 -25.85
N LEU A 428 0.19 8.77 -24.69
CA LEU A 428 -0.45 8.30 -23.44
C LEU A 428 -1.98 8.49 -23.45
N GLU A 429 -2.52 9.41 -24.25
CA GLU A 429 -3.96 9.62 -24.39
C GLU A 429 -4.65 8.39 -24.98
N ASP A 430 -3.94 7.56 -25.76
CA ASP A 430 -4.45 6.32 -26.35
C ASP A 430 -4.42 5.13 -25.38
N CYS A 431 -3.81 5.29 -24.21
CA CYS A 431 -3.75 4.22 -23.21
C CYS A 431 -5.13 3.96 -22.57
N PRO A 432 -5.45 2.69 -22.25
CA PRO A 432 -6.78 2.34 -21.69
C PRO A 432 -7.18 3.10 -20.44
N TRP A 433 -6.18 3.50 -19.62
CA TRP A 433 -6.35 4.22 -18.36
C TRP A 433 -6.42 5.76 -18.53
N ALA A 434 -6.08 6.29 -19.70
CA ALA A 434 -5.99 7.75 -19.91
C ALA A 434 -7.30 8.49 -19.66
N LYS A 435 -8.43 7.83 -19.94
CA LYS A 435 -9.78 8.37 -19.69
C LYS A 435 -10.05 8.68 -18.21
N ASP A 436 -9.34 8.01 -17.31
CA ASP A 436 -9.52 8.13 -15.86
C ASP A 436 -8.65 9.25 -15.24
N VAL A 437 -7.79 9.89 -16.02
CA VAL A 437 -6.83 10.93 -15.56
C VAL A 437 -7.50 12.28 -15.30
N LYS A 438 -8.32 12.73 -16.28
CA LYS A 438 -8.94 14.06 -16.22
C LYS A 438 -9.90 14.16 -15.03
N GLY A 439 -9.75 15.22 -14.24
CA GLY A 439 -10.56 15.43 -13.05
C GLY A 439 -9.95 14.90 -11.74
N LYS A 440 -8.95 14.00 -11.80
CA LYS A 440 -8.21 13.56 -10.62
C LYS A 440 -7.30 14.67 -10.10
N GLN A 441 -6.93 14.64 -8.83
CA GLN A 441 -5.95 15.57 -8.26
C GLN A 441 -4.52 15.07 -8.46
N PHE A 442 -4.34 13.76 -8.44
CA PHE A 442 -3.08 13.08 -8.71
C PHE A 442 -3.33 11.82 -9.52
N TYR A 443 -2.44 11.53 -10.44
CA TYR A 443 -2.44 10.29 -11.21
C TYR A 443 -1.01 9.81 -11.48
N LEU A 444 -0.77 8.52 -11.32
CA LEU A 444 0.49 7.85 -11.65
C LEU A 444 0.18 6.60 -12.47
N SER A 445 0.99 6.33 -13.50
CA SER A 445 0.96 5.08 -14.24
C SER A 445 2.36 4.50 -14.39
N VAL A 446 2.47 3.18 -14.33
CA VAL A 446 3.67 2.40 -14.65
C VAL A 446 3.30 1.40 -15.74
N ASN A 447 4.03 1.42 -16.85
CA ASN A 447 3.84 0.51 -17.98
C ASN A 447 4.78 -0.69 -17.84
N PHE A 448 4.26 -1.81 -17.37
CA PHE A 448 5.06 -3.02 -17.16
C PHE A 448 5.48 -3.69 -18.45
N GLN A 449 4.74 -3.52 -19.56
CA GLN A 449 5.15 -4.06 -20.86
C GLN A 449 6.39 -3.33 -21.39
N ALA A 450 6.41 -1.99 -21.28
CA ALA A 450 7.58 -1.19 -21.62
C ALA A 450 8.76 -1.49 -20.68
N LEU A 451 8.50 -1.68 -19.39
CA LEU A 451 9.50 -2.02 -18.38
C LEU A 451 10.10 -3.41 -18.64
N SER A 452 9.27 -4.41 -18.96
CA SER A 452 9.73 -5.77 -19.31
C SER A 452 10.60 -5.78 -20.56
N ALA A 453 10.26 -4.95 -21.56
CA ALA A 453 11.08 -4.80 -22.75
C ALA A 453 12.44 -4.14 -22.45
N ALA A 454 12.48 -3.19 -21.52
CA ALA A 454 13.70 -2.49 -21.11
C ALA A 454 14.58 -3.32 -20.15
N LEU A 455 13.97 -4.19 -19.32
CA LEU A 455 14.61 -4.99 -18.28
C LEU A 455 14.15 -6.47 -18.37
N PRO A 456 14.54 -7.20 -19.44
CA PRO A 456 14.06 -8.57 -19.70
C PRO A 456 14.50 -9.59 -18.63
N GLN A 457 15.49 -9.26 -17.79
CA GLN A 457 15.95 -10.09 -16.68
C GLN A 457 15.00 -10.11 -15.47
N LEU A 458 13.97 -9.26 -15.44
CA LEU A 458 12.99 -9.27 -14.36
C LEU A 458 11.89 -10.30 -14.67
N PRO A 459 11.86 -11.46 -13.97
CA PRO A 459 10.84 -12.46 -14.19
C PRO A 459 9.48 -11.89 -13.78
N TYR A 460 8.40 -12.42 -14.36
CA TYR A 460 7.01 -12.10 -14.06
C TYR A 460 6.52 -10.69 -14.43
N VAL A 461 7.40 -9.68 -14.61
CA VAL A 461 6.99 -8.31 -15.02
C VAL A 461 6.24 -8.34 -16.35
N GLY A 462 6.60 -9.23 -17.27
CA GLY A 462 5.93 -9.41 -18.56
C GLY A 462 4.48 -9.93 -18.46
N LEU A 463 4.04 -10.44 -17.31
CA LEU A 463 2.65 -10.87 -17.05
C LEU A 463 1.74 -9.70 -16.64
N LEU A 464 2.33 -8.61 -16.18
CA LEU A 464 1.65 -7.38 -15.80
C LEU A 464 1.48 -6.48 -17.02
N ASP A 465 0.37 -5.74 -17.10
CA ASP A 465 0.12 -4.74 -18.14
C ASP A 465 0.52 -3.35 -17.64
N TYR A 466 -0.19 -2.83 -16.64
CA TYR A 466 0.13 -1.55 -16.02
C TYR A 466 -0.29 -1.50 -14.54
N LEU A 467 0.29 -0.57 -13.82
CA LEU A 467 -0.16 -0.11 -12.50
C LEU A 467 -0.63 1.33 -12.63
N THR A 468 -1.78 1.64 -12.04
CA THR A 468 -2.22 3.03 -11.85
C THR A 468 -2.46 3.34 -10.38
N ILE A 469 -2.15 4.56 -9.98
CA ILE A 469 -2.49 5.12 -8.67
C ILE A 469 -3.15 6.46 -8.92
N GLU A 470 -4.32 6.67 -8.35
CA GLU A 470 -5.08 7.90 -8.49
C GLU A 470 -5.59 8.42 -7.15
N SER A 471 -5.82 9.72 -7.07
CA SER A 471 -6.45 10.37 -5.93
C SER A 471 -7.48 11.39 -6.42
N ASP A 472 -8.67 11.32 -5.82
CA ASP A 472 -9.78 12.26 -6.06
C ASP A 472 -9.80 13.42 -5.05
N GLY A 473 -8.86 13.44 -4.12
CA GLY A 473 -8.75 14.42 -3.03
C GLY A 473 -7.70 14.00 -2.02
N ALA A 474 -7.62 14.73 -0.92
CA ALA A 474 -6.64 14.48 0.12
C ALA A 474 -6.90 13.21 0.95
N THR A 475 -8.09 12.61 0.82
CA THR A 475 -8.53 11.50 1.69
C THR A 475 -8.72 10.17 0.98
N LYS A 476 -8.92 10.17 -0.34
CA LYS A 476 -9.24 8.94 -1.10
C LYS A 476 -8.19 8.68 -2.16
N GLY A 477 -7.75 7.44 -2.21
CA GLY A 477 -6.84 6.93 -3.22
C GLY A 477 -7.30 5.58 -3.75
N ARG A 478 -6.94 5.29 -4.99
CA ARG A 478 -7.21 4.01 -5.65
C ARG A 478 -5.97 3.56 -6.40
N MET A 479 -5.66 2.28 -6.29
CA MET A 479 -4.59 1.63 -7.03
C MET A 479 -5.18 0.48 -7.84
N VAL A 480 -4.79 0.35 -9.09
CA VAL A 480 -5.19 -0.75 -9.95
C VAL A 480 -3.94 -1.41 -10.53
N LEU A 481 -3.73 -2.68 -10.21
CA LEU A 481 -2.76 -3.53 -10.88
C LEU A 481 -3.47 -4.31 -11.98
N GLN A 482 -3.18 -4.02 -13.23
CA GLN A 482 -3.75 -4.69 -14.40
C GLN A 482 -2.83 -5.80 -14.89
N MET A 483 -3.38 -7.00 -15.06
CA MET A 483 -2.70 -8.12 -15.70
C MET A 483 -2.85 -8.05 -17.22
N LYS A 484 -1.90 -8.66 -17.93
CA LYS A 484 -1.97 -8.84 -19.40
C LYS A 484 -3.14 -9.77 -19.79
N ASN A 485 -3.35 -10.86 -19.05
CA ASN A 485 -4.52 -11.71 -19.20
C ASN A 485 -5.71 -11.09 -18.45
N LYS A 486 -6.65 -10.50 -19.19
CA LYS A 486 -7.83 -9.78 -18.66
C LYS A 486 -9.04 -10.68 -18.42
N LYS A 487 -8.94 -11.98 -18.78
CA LYS A 487 -10.08 -12.91 -18.77
C LYS A 487 -10.10 -13.82 -17.55
N GLU A 488 -9.01 -13.86 -16.80
CA GLU A 488 -8.83 -14.76 -15.68
C GLU A 488 -8.57 -13.98 -14.41
N ASN A 489 -9.10 -14.45 -13.29
CA ASN A 489 -8.95 -13.75 -12.02
C ASN A 489 -7.47 -13.54 -11.66
N VAL A 490 -7.12 -12.35 -11.19
CA VAL A 490 -5.74 -12.00 -10.87
C VAL A 490 -5.16 -12.91 -9.78
N LEU A 491 -5.96 -13.30 -8.79
CA LEU A 491 -5.48 -14.16 -7.71
C LEU A 491 -5.08 -15.54 -8.24
N LYS A 492 -5.84 -16.10 -9.19
CA LYS A 492 -5.48 -17.35 -9.88
C LYS A 492 -4.16 -17.20 -10.62
N GLN A 493 -4.01 -16.13 -11.42
CA GLN A 493 -2.77 -15.86 -12.14
C GLN A 493 -1.57 -15.75 -11.20
N LEU A 494 -1.73 -15.07 -10.04
CA LEU A 494 -0.67 -14.96 -9.04
C LEU A 494 -0.31 -16.33 -8.43
N VAL A 495 -1.30 -17.15 -8.09
CA VAL A 495 -1.04 -18.52 -7.56
C VAL A 495 -0.28 -19.36 -8.57
N GLU A 496 -0.62 -19.28 -9.87
CA GLU A 496 0.08 -20.00 -10.93
C GLU A 496 1.55 -19.54 -11.11
N MET A 497 1.85 -18.25 -10.88
CA MET A 497 3.22 -17.72 -10.90
C MET A 497 4.12 -18.36 -9.83
N PHE A 498 3.56 -18.71 -8.67
CA PHE A 498 4.31 -19.32 -7.56
C PHE A 498 4.40 -20.85 -7.64
N LYS A 499 3.66 -21.48 -8.55
CA LYS A 499 3.75 -22.93 -8.80
C LYS A 499 4.95 -23.32 -9.70
N ASN A 500 5.52 -22.37 -10.45
CA ASN A 500 6.66 -22.53 -11.34
C ASN A 500 7.94 -21.93 -10.72
#